data_6de42ca74b0b5242db241926434777ff
#
_entry.id   6de42ca74b0b5242db241926434777ff
#
_cell.length_a   1.000
_cell.length_b   1.000
_cell.length_c   1.000
_cell.angle_alpha   90.00
_cell.angle_beta   90.00
_cell.angle_gamma   90.00
#
_symmetry.space_group_name_H-M   'P 1'
#
loop_
_entity.id
_entity.type
_entity.pdbx_description
1 polymer ?
#
loop_
_entity_poly.entity_id
_entity_poly.type
_entity_poly.pdbx_seq_one_letter_code
_entity_poly.pdbx_strand_id
1 'polypeptide(L)'
;IILLTENRSIDQLMKGYDNIPEGDYAVFKVEDKGHGISKDDLRKIFEPFYTKKIMGRSGTGLGMAVVWGTVKDHRGHINVKSVDGEGTTFELYFPTTREGSAEEEGFLLEDYIGKGQSILAVDDIEEQRDIASLILEKLGYKPFTVSSGEEAVEYMKDNSVDLLVLDMIMYPGIDGLETYKKILELHPDQKAIIASGFSETNRVKEAQKIGAGKYIKKPYTLKKIAMVVKAELNK
;
A
#
# COMPACT_ATOMS: atom_id res chain seq x y z
N ILE A 1 -10.91 -13.37 9.51
CA ILE A 1 -9.52 -13.60 9.05
C ILE A 1 -8.59 -13.18 10.17
N ILE A 2 -7.59 -14.00 10.47
CA ILE A 2 -6.54 -13.73 11.46
C ILE A 2 -5.21 -13.64 10.71
N LEU A 3 -4.44 -12.58 10.97
CA LEU A 3 -3.10 -12.38 10.44
C LEU A 3 -2.11 -12.42 11.60
N LEU A 4 -1.06 -13.23 11.48
CA LEU A 4 -0.02 -13.39 12.49
C LEU A 4 1.35 -13.33 11.83
N THR A 5 2.33 -12.81 12.56
CA THR A 5 3.74 -12.88 12.18
C THR A 5 4.56 -13.41 13.35
N GLU A 6 5.53 -14.26 13.06
CA GLU A 6 6.46 -14.79 14.06
C GLU A 6 7.82 -15.10 13.44
N ASN A 7 8.86 -15.16 14.26
CA ASN A 7 10.13 -15.76 13.87
C ASN A 7 10.11 -17.23 14.28
N ARG A 8 10.52 -18.12 13.36
CA ARG A 8 10.54 -19.57 13.58
C ARG A 8 11.84 -20.18 13.09
N SER A 9 12.50 -20.93 13.95
CA SER A 9 13.64 -21.78 13.57
C SER A 9 13.13 -23.17 13.19
N ILE A 10 13.59 -23.69 12.09
CA ILE A 10 13.29 -25.04 11.60
C ILE A 10 14.57 -25.86 11.71
N ASP A 11 14.59 -26.82 12.62
CA ASP A 11 15.78 -27.63 12.92
C ASP A 11 15.94 -28.83 12.00
N GLN A 12 14.88 -29.24 11.30
CA GLN A 12 14.85 -30.36 10.37
C GLN A 12 13.88 -30.07 9.23
N LEU A 13 14.10 -30.73 8.08
CA LEU A 13 13.21 -30.61 6.94
C LEU A 13 11.74 -30.80 7.33
N MET A 14 10.94 -29.74 7.28
CA MET A 14 9.51 -29.80 7.55
C MET A 14 8.77 -30.16 6.25
N LYS A 15 8.11 -31.31 6.27
CA LYS A 15 7.27 -31.77 5.16
C LYS A 15 5.88 -31.13 5.26
N GLY A 16 5.39 -30.55 4.18
CA GLY A 16 4.07 -29.94 4.10
C GLY A 16 3.61 -29.84 2.66
N TYR A 17 2.90 -28.78 2.33
CA TYR A 17 2.55 -28.49 0.93
C TYR A 17 3.83 -28.26 0.11
N ASP A 18 4.73 -27.47 0.64
CA ASP A 18 6.10 -27.28 0.17
C ASP A 18 7.06 -27.86 1.23
N ASN A 19 8.21 -28.36 0.80
CA ASN A 19 9.23 -28.80 1.73
C ASN A 19 10.00 -27.57 2.22
N ILE A 20 9.99 -27.34 3.53
CA ILE A 20 10.68 -26.20 4.14
C ILE A 20 11.99 -26.71 4.75
N PRO A 21 13.15 -26.30 4.21
CA PRO A 21 14.46 -26.69 4.72
C PRO A 21 14.70 -26.20 6.16
N GLU A 22 15.75 -26.74 6.79
CA GLU A 22 16.27 -26.17 8.03
C GLU A 22 16.72 -24.74 7.83
N GLY A 23 16.50 -23.89 8.81
CA GLY A 23 16.85 -22.47 8.77
C GLY A 23 15.98 -21.59 9.66
N ASP A 24 16.32 -20.33 9.70
CA ASP A 24 15.57 -19.31 10.42
C ASP A 24 14.65 -18.58 9.44
N TYR A 25 13.38 -18.43 9.81
CA TYR A 25 12.34 -17.85 8.96
C TYR A 25 11.53 -16.79 9.70
N ALA A 26 11.20 -15.71 8.99
CA ALA A 26 10.06 -14.89 9.31
C ALA A 26 8.81 -15.55 8.68
N VAL A 27 7.83 -15.89 9.51
CA VAL A 27 6.61 -16.57 9.08
C VAL A 27 5.46 -15.60 9.10
N PHE A 28 4.76 -15.49 7.97
CA PHE A 28 3.50 -14.78 7.86
C PHE A 28 2.37 -15.80 7.72
N LYS A 29 1.44 -15.81 8.69
CA LYS A 29 0.31 -16.73 8.75
C LYS A 29 -0.99 -15.98 8.46
N VAL A 30 -1.80 -16.55 7.57
CA VAL A 30 -3.16 -16.11 7.27
C VAL A 30 -4.10 -17.25 7.58
N GLU A 31 -5.08 -17.03 8.45
CA GLU A 31 -6.07 -18.02 8.86
C GLU A 31 -7.48 -17.51 8.62
N ASP A 32 -8.31 -18.32 8.01
CA ASP A 32 -9.74 -18.08 7.85
C ASP A 32 -10.58 -19.27 8.37
N LYS A 33 -11.82 -18.96 8.70
CA LYS A 33 -12.86 -19.95 9.08
C LYS A 33 -13.87 -20.11 7.95
N GLY A 34 -13.38 -20.18 6.70
CA GLY A 34 -14.19 -20.37 5.52
C GLY A 34 -14.55 -21.83 5.27
N HIS A 35 -14.93 -22.13 4.03
CA HIS A 35 -15.33 -23.48 3.63
C HIS A 35 -14.18 -24.49 3.60
N GLY A 36 -12.95 -24.03 3.78
CA GLY A 36 -11.80 -24.89 3.57
C GLY A 36 -11.54 -25.23 2.11
N ILE A 37 -10.58 -26.12 1.88
CA ILE A 37 -10.14 -26.56 0.56
C ILE A 37 -10.02 -28.08 0.57
N SER A 38 -10.65 -28.73 -0.39
CA SER A 38 -10.57 -30.19 -0.53
C SER A 38 -9.13 -30.65 -0.87
N LYS A 39 -8.79 -31.90 -0.55
CA LYS A 39 -7.45 -32.46 -0.84
C LYS A 39 -7.09 -32.43 -2.32
N ASP A 40 -8.07 -32.60 -3.20
CA ASP A 40 -7.85 -32.59 -4.66
C ASP A 40 -7.60 -31.16 -5.16
N ASP A 41 -8.26 -30.19 -4.58
CA ASP A 41 -8.09 -28.77 -4.92
C ASP A 41 -6.77 -28.22 -4.37
N LEU A 42 -6.36 -28.62 -3.18
CA LEU A 42 -5.10 -28.20 -2.58
C LEU A 42 -3.90 -28.38 -3.52
N ARG A 43 -3.93 -29.41 -4.36
CA ARG A 43 -2.87 -29.66 -5.35
C ARG A 43 -2.83 -28.64 -6.48
N LYS A 44 -3.93 -27.92 -6.71
CA LYS A 44 -4.15 -27.06 -7.88
C LYS A 44 -4.31 -25.57 -7.54
N ILE A 45 -4.42 -25.22 -6.26
CA ILE A 45 -4.73 -23.83 -5.85
C ILE A 45 -3.75 -22.79 -6.37
N PHE A 46 -2.52 -23.19 -6.68
CA PHE A 46 -1.48 -22.30 -7.22
C PHE A 46 -1.35 -22.40 -8.75
N GLU A 47 -2.13 -23.25 -9.41
CA GLU A 47 -2.14 -23.27 -10.87
C GLU A 47 -2.82 -22.01 -11.42
N PRO A 48 -2.22 -21.33 -12.42
CA PRO A 48 -2.84 -20.19 -13.05
C PRO A 48 -4.23 -20.53 -13.60
N PHE A 49 -5.18 -19.60 -13.41
CA PHE A 49 -6.57 -19.72 -13.84
C PHE A 49 -7.40 -20.79 -13.12
N TYR A 50 -6.85 -21.50 -12.16
CA TYR A 50 -7.61 -22.45 -11.36
C TYR A 50 -8.58 -21.72 -10.42
N THR A 51 -9.88 -21.94 -10.60
CA THR A 51 -10.94 -21.40 -9.75
C THR A 51 -12.19 -22.29 -9.82
N LYS A 52 -12.84 -22.50 -8.68
CA LYS A 52 -14.17 -23.13 -8.60
C LYS A 52 -15.32 -22.12 -8.62
N LYS A 53 -15.02 -20.83 -8.61
CA LYS A 53 -16.04 -19.79 -8.68
C LYS A 53 -16.57 -19.70 -10.11
N ILE A 54 -17.89 -19.60 -10.26
CA ILE A 54 -18.57 -19.47 -11.56
C ILE A 54 -18.06 -18.17 -12.23
N MET A 55 -17.66 -18.28 -13.51
CA MET A 55 -17.24 -17.16 -14.35
C MET A 55 -18.26 -16.00 -14.24
N GLY A 56 -17.79 -14.80 -13.87
CA GLY A 56 -18.60 -13.58 -13.79
C GLY A 56 -18.90 -13.06 -12.38
N ARG A 57 -18.59 -13.81 -11.32
CA ARG A 57 -18.74 -13.36 -9.93
C ARG A 57 -17.43 -13.39 -9.11
N SER A 58 -16.42 -12.61 -9.54
CA SER A 58 -15.17 -12.36 -8.82
C SER A 58 -14.15 -13.53 -8.79
N GLY A 59 -13.02 -13.31 -9.44
CA GLY A 59 -11.78 -14.06 -9.34
C GLY A 59 -11.29 -14.66 -10.65
N THR A 60 -10.17 -14.14 -11.18
CA THR A 60 -9.52 -14.60 -12.41
C THR A 60 -8.77 -15.94 -12.24
N GLY A 61 -8.71 -16.50 -11.02
CA GLY A 61 -7.87 -17.66 -10.70
C GLY A 61 -6.35 -17.37 -10.74
N LEU A 62 -5.95 -16.09 -10.81
CA LEU A 62 -4.54 -15.70 -10.87
C LEU A 62 -3.95 -15.35 -9.48
N GLY A 63 -4.79 -14.98 -8.50
CA GLY A 63 -4.32 -14.47 -7.21
C GLY A 63 -3.37 -15.42 -6.49
N MET A 64 -3.70 -16.70 -6.39
CA MET A 64 -2.87 -17.69 -5.70
C MET A 64 -1.58 -18.02 -6.48
N ALA A 65 -1.64 -18.00 -7.81
CA ALA A 65 -0.44 -18.17 -8.65
C ALA A 65 0.54 -17.01 -8.46
N VAL A 66 0.03 -15.77 -8.33
CA VAL A 66 0.85 -14.58 -8.01
C VAL A 66 1.46 -14.70 -6.61
N VAL A 67 0.69 -15.11 -5.60
CA VAL A 67 1.23 -15.36 -4.26
C VAL A 67 2.36 -16.38 -4.30
N TRP A 68 2.17 -17.51 -4.99
CA TRP A 68 3.21 -18.52 -5.17
C TRP A 68 4.48 -17.94 -5.80
N GLY A 69 4.35 -17.26 -6.94
CA GLY A 69 5.47 -16.60 -7.63
C GLY A 69 6.21 -15.63 -6.72
N THR A 70 5.47 -14.73 -6.06
CA THR A 70 6.05 -13.76 -5.14
C THR A 70 6.85 -14.41 -4.01
N VAL A 71 6.30 -15.45 -3.37
CA VAL A 71 7.01 -16.16 -2.29
C VAL A 71 8.27 -16.84 -2.83
N LYS A 72 8.20 -17.46 -4.01
CA LYS A 72 9.38 -18.12 -4.63
C LYS A 72 10.45 -17.13 -5.06
N ASP A 73 10.09 -15.99 -5.60
CA ASP A 73 11.02 -14.90 -5.93
C ASP A 73 11.81 -14.40 -4.70
N HIS A 74 11.17 -14.48 -3.52
CA HIS A 74 11.82 -14.18 -2.24
C HIS A 74 12.50 -15.40 -1.59
N ARG A 75 12.73 -16.47 -2.34
CA ARG A 75 13.29 -17.75 -1.85
C ARG A 75 12.48 -18.34 -0.69
N GLY A 76 11.22 -17.99 -0.59
CA GLY A 76 10.33 -18.42 0.47
C GLY A 76 9.67 -19.79 0.17
N HIS A 77 8.97 -20.28 1.18
CA HIS A 77 8.23 -21.54 1.13
C HIS A 77 6.80 -21.31 1.62
N ILE A 78 5.89 -22.15 1.16
CA ILE A 78 4.47 -22.09 1.52
C ILE A 78 4.04 -23.39 2.14
N ASN A 79 3.38 -23.33 3.29
CA ASN A 79 2.64 -24.44 3.84
C ASN A 79 1.16 -24.09 3.89
N VAL A 80 0.31 -25.06 3.54
CA VAL A 80 -1.14 -24.89 3.54
C VAL A 80 -1.77 -26.00 4.36
N LYS A 81 -2.56 -25.62 5.35
CA LYS A 81 -3.37 -26.51 6.15
C LYS A 81 -4.83 -26.15 5.93
N SER A 82 -5.62 -27.08 5.43
CA SER A 82 -7.05 -26.85 5.21
C SER A 82 -7.86 -28.11 5.48
N VAL A 83 -9.00 -27.90 6.09
CA VAL A 83 -10.00 -28.93 6.33
C VAL A 83 -11.29 -28.46 5.70
N ASP A 84 -11.88 -29.30 4.86
CA ASP A 84 -13.14 -28.99 4.18
C ASP A 84 -14.25 -28.75 5.24
N GLY A 85 -14.92 -27.62 5.16
CA GLY A 85 -15.92 -27.16 6.13
C GLY A 85 -15.40 -26.39 7.35
N GLU A 86 -14.08 -26.33 7.60
CA GLU A 86 -13.52 -25.73 8.83
C GLU A 86 -12.70 -24.46 8.59
N GLY A 87 -12.12 -24.32 7.38
CA GLY A 87 -11.31 -23.16 7.02
C GLY A 87 -9.92 -23.51 6.50
N THR A 88 -9.10 -22.46 6.31
CA THR A 88 -7.77 -22.60 5.72
C THR A 88 -6.74 -21.77 6.48
N THR A 89 -5.56 -22.32 6.64
CA THR A 89 -4.38 -21.64 7.15
C THR A 89 -3.27 -21.69 6.10
N PHE A 90 -2.81 -20.53 5.67
CA PHE A 90 -1.59 -20.35 4.87
C PHE A 90 -0.47 -19.89 5.78
N GLU A 91 0.69 -20.53 5.70
CA GLU A 91 1.93 -20.14 6.37
C GLU A 91 2.97 -19.86 5.29
N LEU A 92 3.43 -18.61 5.19
CA LEU A 92 4.45 -18.16 4.25
C LEU A 92 5.77 -18.01 5.01
N TYR A 93 6.80 -18.74 4.62
CA TYR A 93 8.10 -18.77 5.27
C TYR A 93 9.10 -18.00 4.42
N PHE A 94 9.65 -16.92 4.94
CA PHE A 94 10.69 -16.13 4.28
C PHE A 94 12.01 -16.32 5.04
N PRO A 95 13.08 -16.78 4.35
CA PRO A 95 14.37 -16.93 4.99
C PRO A 95 14.81 -15.61 5.61
N THR A 96 15.24 -15.63 6.88
CA THR A 96 15.81 -14.43 7.51
C THR A 96 17.25 -14.24 7.04
N THR A 97 17.65 -13.01 6.85
CA THR A 97 19.06 -12.65 6.69
C THR A 97 19.59 -12.13 8.01
N ARG A 98 20.81 -12.54 8.37
CA ARG A 98 21.56 -11.95 9.48
C ARG A 98 22.39 -10.74 9.04
N GLU A 99 22.40 -10.44 7.74
CA GLU A 99 22.86 -9.14 7.30
C GLU A 99 21.93 -8.14 7.99
N GLY A 100 22.51 -7.36 8.92
CA GLY A 100 21.77 -6.33 9.62
C GLY A 100 21.02 -5.54 8.56
N SER A 101 19.72 -5.36 8.72
CA SER A 101 19.04 -4.30 8.00
C SER A 101 19.97 -3.11 8.16
N ALA A 102 20.42 -2.51 7.06
CA ALA A 102 21.08 -1.23 7.17
C ALA A 102 20.15 -0.46 8.12
N GLU A 103 20.61 -0.29 9.37
CA GLU A 103 19.88 0.51 10.34
C GLU A 103 19.63 1.77 9.57
N GLU A 104 18.36 2.03 9.29
CA GLU A 104 17.99 3.26 8.63
C GLU A 104 18.30 4.33 9.67
N GLU A 105 19.58 4.74 9.67
CA GLU A 105 20.14 5.68 10.61
C GLU A 105 19.17 6.86 10.72
N GLY A 106 18.59 7.00 11.90
CA GLY A 106 18.03 8.26 12.34
C GLY A 106 16.59 8.59 11.95
N PHE A 107 15.71 7.66 11.50
CA PHE A 107 14.29 8.00 11.42
C PHE A 107 13.63 7.88 12.80
N LEU A 108 13.60 9.00 13.52
CA LEU A 108 12.75 9.15 14.69
C LEU A 108 11.41 9.74 14.22
N LEU A 109 10.32 9.00 14.43
CA LEU A 109 8.98 9.45 14.03
C LEU A 109 8.63 10.82 14.64
N GLU A 110 9.11 11.06 15.86
CA GLU A 110 8.93 12.30 16.62
C GLU A 110 9.42 13.55 15.86
N ASP A 111 10.49 13.43 15.07
CA ASP A 111 11.03 14.52 14.28
C ASP A 111 10.09 14.95 13.14
N TYR A 112 9.13 14.09 12.78
CA TYR A 112 8.23 14.30 11.66
C TYR A 112 6.79 14.56 12.07
N ILE A 113 6.51 14.59 13.35
CA ILE A 113 5.17 14.91 13.87
C ILE A 113 4.82 16.35 13.49
N GLY A 114 3.61 16.51 12.97
CA GLY A 114 3.01 17.82 12.66
C GLY A 114 2.50 18.54 13.91
N LYS A 115 2.06 19.77 13.69
CA LYS A 115 1.48 20.63 14.74
C LYS A 115 0.01 20.96 14.42
N GLY A 116 -0.70 20.04 13.79
CA GLY A 116 -2.10 20.22 13.40
C GLY A 116 -2.29 20.96 12.07
N GLN A 117 -1.26 21.03 11.21
CA GLN A 117 -1.42 21.61 9.86
C GLN A 117 -2.46 20.83 9.08
N SER A 118 -3.26 21.56 8.30
CA SER A 118 -4.32 21.04 7.45
C SER A 118 -3.78 20.47 6.15
N ILE A 119 -4.17 19.25 5.81
CA ILE A 119 -3.72 18.59 4.57
C ILE A 119 -4.92 18.05 3.83
N LEU A 120 -5.11 18.45 2.56
CA LEU A 120 -6.15 17.90 1.69
C LEU A 120 -5.56 16.76 0.84
N ALA A 121 -6.05 15.54 1.05
CA ALA A 121 -5.72 14.39 0.23
C ALA A 121 -6.79 14.19 -0.86
N VAL A 122 -6.34 14.16 -2.12
CA VAL A 122 -7.20 14.07 -3.30
C VAL A 122 -6.86 12.77 -4.03
N ASP A 123 -7.81 11.83 -4.09
CA ASP A 123 -7.63 10.50 -4.67
C ASP A 123 -9.00 9.91 -5.03
N ASP A 124 -9.17 9.30 -6.20
CA ASP A 124 -10.46 8.72 -6.60
C ASP A 124 -10.75 7.39 -5.89
N ILE A 125 -9.73 6.72 -5.37
CA ILE A 125 -9.83 5.43 -4.67
C ILE A 125 -10.05 5.66 -3.17
N GLU A 126 -11.21 5.23 -2.64
CA GLU A 126 -11.61 5.41 -1.24
C GLU A 126 -10.58 4.84 -0.26
N GLU A 127 -10.10 3.62 -0.49
CA GLU A 127 -9.11 2.97 0.37
C GLU A 127 -7.78 3.74 0.43
N GLN A 128 -7.41 4.42 -0.66
CA GLN A 128 -6.20 5.27 -0.67
C GLN A 128 -6.41 6.53 0.16
N ARG A 129 -7.60 7.15 0.10
CA ARG A 129 -7.96 8.29 0.95
C ARG A 129 -7.93 7.91 2.43
N ASP A 130 -8.49 6.75 2.79
CA ASP A 130 -8.52 6.24 4.16
C ASP A 130 -7.10 6.01 4.69
N ILE A 131 -6.25 5.36 3.90
CA ILE A 131 -4.85 5.12 4.27
C ILE A 131 -4.10 6.45 4.43
N ALA A 132 -4.28 7.40 3.52
CA ALA A 132 -3.66 8.71 3.62
C ALA A 132 -4.10 9.45 4.88
N SER A 133 -5.41 9.45 5.17
CA SER A 133 -5.98 10.07 6.37
C SER A 133 -5.40 9.47 7.64
N LEU A 134 -5.44 8.14 7.78
CA LEU A 134 -4.89 7.44 8.95
C LEU A 134 -3.40 7.73 9.19
N ILE A 135 -2.60 7.76 8.12
CA ILE A 135 -1.16 8.07 8.23
C ILE A 135 -0.96 9.54 8.66
N LEU A 136 -1.68 10.47 8.04
CA LEU A 136 -1.56 11.90 8.35
C LEU A 136 -2.03 12.22 9.77
N GLU A 137 -3.13 11.61 10.24
CA GLU A 137 -3.59 11.72 11.62
C GLU A 137 -2.54 11.19 12.61
N LYS A 138 -1.98 10.01 12.33
CA LYS A 138 -0.91 9.42 13.16
C LYS A 138 0.33 10.30 13.22
N LEU A 139 0.58 11.09 12.19
CA LEU A 139 1.64 12.09 12.13
C LEU A 139 1.26 13.44 12.75
N GLY A 140 0.08 13.57 13.38
CA GLY A 140 -0.36 14.79 14.06
C GLY A 140 -0.81 15.92 13.13
N TYR A 141 -1.12 15.61 11.86
CA TYR A 141 -1.74 16.53 10.92
C TYR A 141 -3.26 16.44 10.98
N LYS A 142 -3.95 17.42 10.38
CA LYS A 142 -5.40 17.46 10.25
C LYS A 142 -5.78 17.15 8.79
N PRO A 143 -6.07 15.89 8.44
CA PRO A 143 -6.41 15.53 7.07
C PRO A 143 -7.84 15.89 6.73
N PHE A 144 -8.04 16.28 5.47
CA PHE A 144 -9.31 16.34 4.75
C PHE A 144 -9.18 15.49 3.50
N THR A 145 -10.27 14.91 3.03
CA THR A 145 -10.23 14.04 1.85
C THR A 145 -11.34 14.38 0.88
N VAL A 146 -11.04 14.35 -0.41
CA VAL A 146 -12.01 14.51 -1.50
C VAL A 146 -11.73 13.47 -2.60
N SER A 147 -12.73 13.11 -3.36
CA SER A 147 -12.69 11.98 -4.30
C SER A 147 -12.34 12.36 -5.73
N SER A 148 -12.24 13.66 -6.04
CA SER A 148 -11.94 14.11 -7.40
C SER A 148 -11.23 15.46 -7.42
N GLY A 149 -10.66 15.80 -8.58
CA GLY A 149 -10.07 17.11 -8.78
C GLY A 149 -11.08 18.24 -8.74
N GLU A 150 -12.30 18.00 -9.23
CA GLU A 150 -13.40 18.96 -9.20
C GLU A 150 -13.82 19.29 -7.77
N GLU A 151 -13.97 18.25 -6.93
CA GLU A 151 -14.27 18.42 -5.50
C GLU A 151 -13.14 19.18 -4.80
N ALA A 152 -11.88 18.91 -5.13
CA ALA A 152 -10.74 19.62 -4.57
C ALA A 152 -10.78 21.11 -4.91
N VAL A 153 -11.03 21.45 -6.16
CA VAL A 153 -11.16 22.86 -6.60
C VAL A 153 -12.33 23.54 -5.89
N GLU A 154 -13.49 22.87 -5.79
CA GLU A 154 -14.67 23.43 -5.11
C GLU A 154 -14.40 23.63 -3.62
N TYR A 155 -13.79 22.65 -2.96
CA TYR A 155 -13.40 22.76 -1.55
C TYR A 155 -12.47 23.96 -1.29
N MET A 156 -11.51 24.19 -2.19
CA MET A 156 -10.52 25.23 -2.07
C MET A 156 -11.06 26.64 -2.36
N LYS A 157 -12.29 26.79 -2.88
CA LYS A 157 -12.91 28.13 -3.02
C LYS A 157 -13.22 28.77 -1.67
N ASP A 158 -13.70 27.95 -0.73
CA ASP A 158 -14.17 28.43 0.57
C ASP A 158 -13.21 28.04 1.72
N ASN A 159 -12.19 27.25 1.44
CA ASN A 159 -11.24 26.74 2.43
C ASN A 159 -9.80 26.97 1.98
N SER A 160 -8.89 26.94 2.95
CA SER A 160 -7.45 26.92 2.74
C SER A 160 -6.83 25.74 3.48
N VAL A 161 -5.81 25.12 2.91
CA VAL A 161 -5.04 24.07 3.54
C VAL A 161 -3.55 24.34 3.42
N ASP A 162 -2.77 23.82 4.36
CA ASP A 162 -1.32 24.03 4.36
C ASP A 162 -0.60 23.23 3.28
N LEU A 163 -1.19 22.10 2.86
CA LEU A 163 -0.59 21.20 1.86
C LEU A 163 -1.65 20.36 1.15
N LEU A 164 -1.43 20.09 -0.14
CA LEU A 164 -2.16 19.08 -0.92
C LEU A 164 -1.34 17.80 -1.01
N VAL A 165 -1.99 16.65 -0.90
CA VAL A 165 -1.48 15.34 -1.36
C VAL A 165 -2.36 14.91 -2.52
N LEU A 166 -1.84 14.98 -3.74
CA LEU A 166 -2.63 14.96 -4.95
C LEU A 166 -2.27 13.75 -5.82
N ASP A 167 -3.24 12.87 -6.08
CA ASP A 167 -3.05 11.85 -7.09
C ASP A 167 -3.00 12.46 -8.49
N MET A 168 -2.11 11.93 -9.31
CA MET A 168 -1.97 12.36 -10.72
C MET A 168 -2.98 11.74 -11.64
N ILE A 169 -3.53 10.57 -11.29
CA ILE A 169 -4.42 9.81 -12.16
C ILE A 169 -5.73 9.62 -11.42
N MET A 170 -6.71 10.41 -11.78
CA MET A 170 -8.07 10.31 -11.25
C MET A 170 -9.05 10.18 -12.42
N TYR A 171 -10.00 9.27 -12.28
CA TYR A 171 -11.02 9.04 -13.31
C TYR A 171 -12.38 8.71 -12.67
N PRO A 172 -13.49 9.27 -13.18
CA PRO A 172 -13.59 10.25 -14.27
C PRO A 172 -13.30 11.68 -13.78
N GLY A 173 -12.96 12.60 -14.68
CA GLY A 173 -12.81 14.03 -14.40
C GLY A 173 -11.43 14.59 -14.72
N ILE A 174 -11.09 15.72 -14.12
CA ILE A 174 -9.78 16.35 -14.28
C ILE A 174 -8.71 15.59 -13.53
N ASP A 175 -7.53 15.48 -14.11
CA ASP A 175 -6.38 14.83 -13.46
C ASP A 175 -5.67 15.75 -12.44
N GLY A 176 -4.66 15.21 -11.77
CA GLY A 176 -3.93 15.94 -10.74
C GLY A 176 -3.24 17.20 -11.25
N LEU A 177 -2.69 17.19 -12.46
CA LEU A 177 -2.04 18.38 -13.02
C LEU A 177 -3.05 19.51 -13.28
N GLU A 178 -4.20 19.19 -13.89
CA GLU A 178 -5.25 20.16 -14.14
C GLU A 178 -5.89 20.66 -12.84
N THR A 179 -6.07 19.78 -11.87
CA THR A 179 -6.52 20.12 -10.52
C THR A 179 -5.57 21.13 -9.88
N TYR A 180 -4.26 20.85 -9.91
CA TYR A 180 -3.27 21.75 -9.30
C TYR A 180 -3.23 23.11 -10.00
N LYS A 181 -3.29 23.15 -11.36
CA LYS A 181 -3.36 24.42 -12.10
C LYS A 181 -4.55 25.28 -11.66
N LYS A 182 -5.74 24.67 -11.55
CA LYS A 182 -6.95 25.40 -11.12
C LYS A 182 -6.87 25.88 -9.67
N ILE A 183 -6.25 25.07 -8.79
CA ILE A 183 -6.05 25.49 -7.39
C ILE A 183 -5.05 26.65 -7.30
N LEU A 184 -4.00 26.65 -8.12
CA LEU A 184 -3.04 27.78 -8.16
C LEU A 184 -3.68 29.09 -8.65
N GLU A 185 -4.75 29.04 -9.45
CA GLU A 185 -5.52 30.24 -9.82
C GLU A 185 -6.25 30.85 -8.60
N LEU A 186 -6.65 30.03 -7.62
CA LEU A 186 -7.31 30.46 -6.38
C LEU A 186 -6.28 30.78 -5.28
N HIS A 187 -5.25 29.96 -5.18
CA HIS A 187 -4.21 30.01 -4.15
C HIS A 187 -2.82 29.89 -4.81
N PRO A 188 -2.21 30.99 -5.27
CA PRO A 188 -0.96 30.97 -6.06
C PRO A 188 0.24 30.29 -5.37
N ASP A 189 0.28 30.31 -4.02
CA ASP A 189 1.36 29.73 -3.22
C ASP A 189 1.03 28.38 -2.62
N GLN A 190 -0.03 27.69 -3.14
CA GLN A 190 -0.47 26.42 -2.59
C GLN A 190 0.61 25.33 -2.75
N LYS A 191 1.07 24.81 -1.62
CA LYS A 191 2.00 23.69 -1.59
C LYS A 191 1.29 22.38 -1.95
N ALA A 192 1.96 21.52 -2.71
CA ALA A 192 1.43 20.23 -3.09
C ALA A 192 2.53 19.15 -3.14
N ILE A 193 2.18 17.94 -2.76
CA ILE A 193 2.94 16.70 -2.99
C ILE A 193 2.16 15.90 -4.03
N ILE A 194 2.88 15.35 -5.00
CA ILE A 194 2.31 14.48 -6.00
C ILE A 194 2.42 13.02 -5.55
N ALA A 195 1.32 12.30 -5.47
CA ALA A 195 1.27 10.87 -5.21
C ALA A 195 0.83 10.13 -6.49
N SER A 196 1.51 9.05 -6.90
CA SER A 196 1.11 8.25 -8.05
C SER A 196 1.60 6.81 -7.97
N GLY A 197 0.85 5.87 -8.53
CA GLY A 197 1.21 4.45 -8.63
C GLY A 197 2.24 4.15 -9.72
N PHE A 198 2.40 5.03 -10.71
CA PHE A 198 3.36 4.85 -11.81
C PHE A 198 4.67 5.58 -11.52
N SER A 199 5.71 5.26 -12.31
CA SER A 199 6.97 6.02 -12.28
C SER A 199 6.73 7.48 -12.67
N GLU A 200 7.66 8.35 -12.28
CA GLU A 200 7.62 9.79 -12.57
C GLU A 200 7.33 10.07 -14.05
N THR A 201 6.13 10.53 -14.34
CA THR A 201 5.65 10.81 -15.71
C THR A 201 6.00 12.24 -16.13
N ASN A 202 5.86 12.56 -17.42
CA ASN A 202 6.01 13.94 -17.90
C ASN A 202 5.02 14.90 -17.21
N ARG A 203 3.82 14.43 -16.83
CA ARG A 203 2.82 15.23 -16.11
C ARG A 203 3.25 15.57 -14.68
N VAL A 204 3.90 14.64 -13.99
CA VAL A 204 4.52 14.91 -12.66
C VAL A 204 5.58 16.01 -12.79
N LYS A 205 6.45 15.92 -13.80
CA LYS A 205 7.48 16.94 -14.06
C LYS A 205 6.88 18.29 -14.41
N GLU A 206 5.76 18.30 -15.12
CA GLU A 206 5.04 19.53 -15.45
C GLU A 206 4.43 20.16 -14.18
N ALA A 207 3.80 19.38 -13.31
CA ALA A 207 3.28 19.85 -12.04
C ALA A 207 4.41 20.43 -11.16
N GLN A 208 5.56 19.79 -11.14
CA GLN A 208 6.74 20.30 -10.39
C GLN A 208 7.28 21.63 -10.96
N LYS A 209 7.25 21.82 -12.28
CA LYS A 209 7.66 23.09 -12.90
C LYS A 209 6.77 24.27 -12.54
N ILE A 210 5.50 24.01 -12.25
CA ILE A 210 4.55 25.07 -11.84
C ILE A 210 4.43 25.23 -10.32
N GLY A 211 5.29 24.53 -9.52
CA GLY A 211 5.40 24.73 -8.09
C GLY A 211 5.08 23.52 -7.21
N ALA A 212 4.58 22.42 -7.76
CA ALA A 212 4.40 21.21 -6.96
C ALA A 212 5.75 20.70 -6.42
N GLY A 213 5.72 20.22 -5.20
CA GLY A 213 6.90 19.71 -4.51
C GLY A 213 7.31 18.31 -4.93
N LYS A 214 7.68 17.51 -3.94
CA LYS A 214 8.21 16.16 -4.19
C LYS A 214 7.14 15.21 -4.71
N TYR A 215 7.59 14.28 -5.54
CA TYR A 215 6.83 13.11 -5.96
C TYR A 215 6.99 11.97 -4.95
N ILE A 216 5.90 11.27 -4.67
CA ILE A 216 5.88 10.07 -3.84
C ILE A 216 5.19 8.92 -4.60
N LYS A 217 5.88 7.78 -4.71
CA LYS A 217 5.34 6.59 -5.37
C LYS A 217 4.40 5.83 -4.43
N LYS A 218 3.20 5.51 -4.88
CA LYS A 218 2.27 4.59 -4.21
C LYS A 218 2.70 3.12 -4.43
N PRO A 219 2.49 2.20 -3.45
CA PRO A 219 2.06 2.46 -2.09
C PRO A 219 3.16 3.16 -1.29
N TYR A 220 2.80 4.14 -0.50
CA TYR A 220 3.76 4.85 0.35
C TYR A 220 3.72 4.33 1.80
N THR A 221 4.89 4.29 2.43
CA THR A 221 5.04 3.93 3.84
C THR A 221 4.86 5.17 4.72
N LEU A 222 4.51 4.97 6.00
CA LEU A 222 4.43 6.04 7.00
C LEU A 222 5.71 6.89 7.02
N LYS A 223 6.90 6.26 7.00
CA LYS A 223 8.19 6.97 6.95
C LYS A 223 8.28 7.88 5.74
N LYS A 224 7.95 7.36 4.55
CA LYS A 224 8.12 8.09 3.30
C LYS A 224 7.20 9.31 3.21
N ILE A 225 5.92 9.16 3.61
CA ILE A 225 4.99 10.30 3.62
C ILE A 225 5.37 11.32 4.70
N ALA A 226 5.81 10.87 5.89
CA ALA A 226 6.28 11.73 6.96
C ALA A 226 7.42 12.66 6.50
N MET A 227 8.45 12.08 5.88
CA MET A 227 9.62 12.83 5.37
C MET A 227 9.22 13.84 4.29
N VAL A 228 8.36 13.45 3.36
CA VAL A 228 8.01 14.30 2.22
C VAL A 228 7.08 15.45 2.66
N VAL A 229 6.06 15.15 3.50
CA VAL A 229 5.15 16.15 4.05
C VAL A 229 5.91 17.19 4.88
N LYS A 230 6.76 16.73 5.80
CA LYS A 230 7.55 17.62 6.64
C LYS A 230 8.48 18.53 5.83
N ALA A 231 9.13 17.95 4.82
CA ALA A 231 10.03 18.72 3.95
C ALA A 231 9.29 19.77 3.13
N GLU A 232 8.05 19.48 2.67
CA GLU A 232 7.26 20.43 1.87
C GLU A 232 6.67 21.55 2.72
N LEU A 233 6.17 21.22 3.91
CA LEU A 233 5.64 22.23 4.84
C LEU A 233 6.69 23.22 5.34
N ASN A 234 7.97 22.80 5.41
CA ASN A 234 9.07 23.62 5.92
C ASN A 234 9.75 24.49 4.83
N LYS A 235 9.33 24.43 3.58
CA LYS A 235 9.73 25.36 2.53
C LYS A 235 9.04 26.72 2.73
#